data_6b7a9aa786c2f86385799be44810482d
#
_entry.id   6b7a9aa786c2f86385799be44810482d
#
_cell.length_a   1.000
_cell.length_b   1.000
_cell.length_c   1.000
_cell.angle_alpha   90.00
_cell.angle_beta   90.00
_cell.angle_gamma   90.00
#
_symmetry.space_group_name_H-M   'P 1'
#
loop_
_entity.id
_entity.type
_entity.pdbx_description
1 polymer ?
#
loop_
_entity_poly.entity_id
_entity_poly.type
_entity_poly.pdbx_seq_one_letter_code
_entity_poly.pdbx_strand_id
1 'polypeptide(L)'
;ILVSVDGVIQEPSVAYAVSNGTTLTFTGAPSSNSGNNIFVYYLFRTVGTVGHPSNQALTATTGTFTGDVTIGDASAADKKILFDGNAQDFHIGLDDSTDSLTIGLGSALGTTSHMVLRDSGIITKPLQSAFLATPSTDQNNMDNTTNVTVVFGNEVYDQNADFASNTFTAPVDGKYFLGVSLYLKDIDTAAGYYQITIDTSNRDYFHLIDPNYSADLNYYPVNMGVVADMDASDTAFIRFNQSSGSAQTDINTDARFMGYLLG
;
A
#
# COMPACT_ATOMS: atom_id res chain seq x y z
N ILE A 1 37.82 31.03 -28.44
CA ILE A 1 39.15 31.11 -29.02
C ILE A 1 39.82 32.37 -28.53
N LEU A 2 41.14 32.30 -28.16
CA LEU A 2 41.97 33.43 -27.91
C LEU A 2 43.00 33.49 -29.06
N VAL A 3 43.11 34.60 -29.73
CA VAL A 3 44.09 34.80 -30.83
C VAL A 3 45.11 35.86 -30.40
N SER A 4 46.38 35.57 -30.65
CA SER A 4 47.45 36.50 -30.47
C SER A 4 48.21 36.69 -31.80
N VAL A 5 48.55 37.95 -32.11
CA VAL A 5 49.41 38.30 -33.23
C VAL A 5 50.60 39.10 -32.66
N ASP A 6 51.84 38.67 -32.93
CA ASP A 6 53.08 39.27 -32.41
C ASP A 6 53.04 39.45 -30.86
N GLY A 7 52.42 38.51 -30.13
CA GLY A 7 52.27 38.58 -28.67
C GLY A 7 51.14 39.49 -28.16
N VAL A 8 50.42 40.15 -29.06
CA VAL A 8 49.28 41.02 -28.69
C VAL A 8 47.97 40.24 -28.88
N ILE A 9 47.18 40.19 -27.81
CA ILE A 9 45.84 39.54 -27.88
C ILE A 9 44.92 40.37 -28.76
N GLN A 10 44.28 39.69 -29.69
CA GLN A 10 43.32 40.25 -30.65
C GLN A 10 41.90 40.24 -30.08
N GLU A 11 41.16 41.32 -30.32
CA GLU A 11 39.79 41.42 -29.87
C GLU A 11 38.84 40.62 -30.78
N PRO A 12 38.02 39.69 -30.21
CA PRO A 12 37.01 38.95 -30.98
C PRO A 12 35.98 39.92 -31.59
N SER A 13 35.48 39.62 -32.76
CA SER A 13 34.50 40.39 -33.54
C SER A 13 35.00 41.75 -34.05
N VAL A 14 36.10 42.25 -33.58
CA VAL A 14 36.77 43.48 -34.06
C VAL A 14 37.96 43.18 -34.95
N ALA A 15 38.93 42.43 -34.46
CA ALA A 15 40.13 42.09 -35.17
C ALA A 15 40.03 40.78 -35.93
N TYR A 16 39.16 39.88 -35.53
CA TYR A 16 38.88 38.61 -36.20
C TYR A 16 37.46 38.10 -35.93
N ALA A 17 36.95 37.25 -36.83
CA ALA A 17 35.72 36.49 -36.66
C ALA A 17 36.02 35.01 -36.82
N VAL A 18 35.19 34.16 -36.14
CA VAL A 18 35.22 32.71 -36.35
C VAL A 18 33.85 32.31 -36.93
N SER A 19 33.85 31.94 -38.19
CA SER A 19 32.65 31.42 -38.89
C SER A 19 32.66 29.90 -38.87
N ASN A 20 31.45 29.31 -38.68
CA ASN A 20 31.23 27.85 -38.74
C ASN A 20 32.05 27.02 -37.74
N GLY A 21 32.64 27.64 -36.69
CA GLY A 21 33.44 26.94 -35.69
C GLY A 21 34.83 26.43 -36.21
N THR A 22 35.14 26.59 -37.50
CA THR A 22 36.34 26.04 -38.13
C THR A 22 37.20 27.05 -38.85
N THR A 23 36.64 28.20 -39.23
CA THR A 23 37.37 29.23 -40.02
C THR A 23 37.55 30.50 -39.20
N LEU A 24 38.82 30.86 -38.99
CA LEU A 24 39.22 32.13 -38.41
C LEU A 24 39.54 33.12 -39.52
N THR A 25 38.87 34.23 -39.56
CA THR A 25 39.10 35.31 -40.55
C THR A 25 39.48 36.57 -39.86
N PHE A 26 40.63 37.13 -40.19
CA PHE A 26 41.06 38.48 -39.70
C PHE A 26 40.33 39.57 -40.49
N THR A 27 39.92 40.63 -39.79
CA THR A 27 39.29 41.80 -40.43
C THR A 27 40.27 42.67 -41.22
N GLY A 28 41.54 42.58 -40.91
CA GLY A 28 42.69 43.15 -41.63
C GLY A 28 43.81 42.16 -41.71
N ALA A 29 44.70 42.24 -42.69
CA ALA A 29 45.86 41.35 -42.80
C ALA A 29 46.73 41.44 -41.55
N PRO A 30 47.00 40.32 -40.83
CA PRO A 30 47.91 40.33 -39.71
C PRO A 30 49.32 40.69 -40.14
N SER A 31 50.15 41.12 -39.22
CA SER A 31 51.55 41.44 -39.50
C SER A 31 52.30 40.23 -40.12
N SER A 32 53.18 40.49 -41.06
CA SER A 32 53.96 39.45 -41.78
C SER A 32 55.37 39.27 -41.22
N ASN A 33 55.55 39.47 -39.92
CA ASN A 33 56.80 39.25 -39.25
C ASN A 33 57.36 37.82 -39.45
N SER A 34 58.68 37.65 -39.59
CA SER A 34 59.26 36.33 -39.74
C SER A 34 59.14 35.53 -38.45
N GLY A 35 58.65 34.31 -38.58
CA GLY A 35 58.41 33.35 -37.48
C GLY A 35 56.93 33.03 -37.28
N ASN A 36 56.62 32.25 -36.26
CA ASN A 36 55.24 31.91 -35.92
C ASN A 36 54.60 33.03 -35.07
N ASN A 37 54.21 34.11 -35.73
CA ASN A 37 53.68 35.32 -35.06
C ASN A 37 52.21 35.25 -34.73
N ILE A 38 51.46 34.25 -35.22
CA ILE A 38 50.06 34.03 -34.91
C ILE A 38 49.93 32.82 -34.01
N PHE A 39 49.35 33.03 -32.87
CA PHE A 39 49.04 31.97 -31.91
C PHE A 39 47.55 31.91 -31.63
N VAL A 40 46.93 30.73 -31.76
CA VAL A 40 45.52 30.51 -31.51
C VAL A 40 45.37 29.50 -30.35
N TYR A 41 44.74 29.94 -29.27
CA TYR A 41 44.43 29.09 -28.14
C TYR A 41 42.97 28.73 -28.13
N TYR A 42 42.70 27.44 -28.23
CA TYR A 42 41.32 26.88 -28.19
C TYR A 42 40.93 26.63 -26.72
N LEU A 43 40.05 27.44 -26.20
CA LEU A 43 39.37 27.14 -24.95
C LEU A 43 38.18 26.24 -25.27
N PHE A 44 38.35 24.96 -25.13
CA PHE A 44 37.22 24.04 -25.23
C PHE A 44 36.28 24.27 -24.06
N ARG A 45 35.07 24.69 -24.35
CA ARG A 45 33.95 24.33 -23.52
C ARG A 45 33.39 23.03 -24.13
N THR A 46 33.92 21.89 -23.73
CA THR A 46 33.19 20.64 -23.92
C THR A 46 31.92 20.75 -23.14
N VAL A 47 30.75 20.89 -23.82
CA VAL A 47 29.49 20.43 -23.30
C VAL A 47 29.55 18.90 -23.46
N GLY A 48 30.56 18.29 -22.87
CA GLY A 48 30.66 16.85 -22.72
C GLY A 48 29.93 16.46 -21.44
N THR A 49 29.56 15.21 -21.35
CA THR A 49 29.09 14.58 -20.11
C THR A 49 29.85 15.16 -18.92
N VAL A 50 29.15 15.85 -18.03
CA VAL A 50 29.70 16.21 -16.73
C VAL A 50 29.92 14.88 -16.02
N GLY A 51 31.20 14.45 -15.98
CA GLY A 51 31.59 13.27 -15.22
C GLY A 51 31.29 13.58 -13.73
N HIS A 52 30.17 13.13 -13.24
CA HIS A 52 29.86 13.24 -11.81
C HIS A 52 30.78 12.26 -11.07
N PRO A 53 31.56 12.70 -10.05
CA PRO A 53 32.38 11.79 -9.27
C PRO A 53 31.52 10.68 -8.67
N SER A 54 31.90 9.43 -8.82
CA SER A 54 31.11 8.26 -8.39
C SER A 54 30.85 8.18 -6.87
N ASN A 55 31.60 8.97 -6.09
CA ASN A 55 31.53 8.99 -4.63
C ASN A 55 30.81 10.23 -4.06
N GLN A 56 30.14 11.02 -4.89
CA GLN A 56 29.39 12.20 -4.46
C GLN A 56 27.91 12.08 -4.81
N ALA A 57 27.04 12.57 -3.94
CA ALA A 57 25.62 12.65 -4.21
C ALA A 57 25.32 13.69 -5.31
N LEU A 58 24.49 13.33 -6.28
CA LEU A 58 23.96 14.28 -7.25
C LEU A 58 22.80 15.06 -6.59
N THR A 59 22.99 16.37 -6.39
CA THR A 59 21.92 17.26 -5.97
C THR A 59 21.42 18.08 -7.14
N ALA A 60 20.15 17.87 -7.52
CA ALA A 60 19.49 18.57 -8.61
C ALA A 60 18.05 18.90 -8.22
N THR A 61 17.55 20.05 -8.68
CA THR A 61 16.13 20.42 -8.47
C THR A 61 15.18 19.70 -9.40
N THR A 62 15.66 19.26 -10.57
CA THR A 62 14.92 18.49 -11.58
C THR A 62 15.83 17.51 -12.28
N GLY A 63 15.31 16.39 -12.71
CA GLY A 63 16.01 15.39 -13.52
C GLY A 63 15.08 14.85 -14.60
N THR A 64 15.59 14.70 -15.83
CA THR A 64 14.91 14.03 -16.94
C THR A 64 15.80 12.91 -17.44
N PHE A 65 15.28 11.69 -17.41
CA PHE A 65 15.96 10.50 -17.92
C PHE A 65 15.25 10.07 -19.22
N THR A 66 15.98 9.95 -20.32
CA THR A 66 15.44 9.51 -21.62
C THR A 66 15.70 8.05 -21.90
N GLY A 67 16.33 7.34 -20.98
CA GLY A 67 16.63 5.92 -21.00
C GLY A 67 16.34 5.27 -19.66
N ASP A 68 16.79 4.04 -19.49
CA ASP A 68 16.60 3.26 -18.25
C ASP A 68 17.34 3.88 -17.06
N VAL A 69 16.78 3.69 -15.86
CA VAL A 69 17.40 4.04 -14.60
C VAL A 69 17.68 2.76 -13.81
N THR A 70 18.97 2.48 -13.59
CA THR A 70 19.40 1.36 -12.73
C THR A 70 19.69 1.90 -11.33
N ILE A 71 19.01 1.35 -10.32
CA ILE A 71 19.22 1.67 -8.91
C ILE A 71 19.85 0.45 -8.25
N GLY A 72 21.10 0.60 -7.83
CA GLY A 72 21.85 -0.47 -7.19
C GLY A 72 23.16 -0.80 -7.90
N ASP A 73 23.91 -1.69 -7.27
CA ASP A 73 25.27 -2.13 -7.65
C ASP A 73 25.43 -3.65 -7.55
N ALA A 74 24.31 -4.39 -7.49
CA ALA A 74 24.25 -5.83 -7.28
C ALA A 74 24.88 -6.33 -5.95
N SER A 75 25.10 -5.44 -4.99
CA SER A 75 25.52 -5.85 -3.66
C SER A 75 24.33 -6.39 -2.82
N ALA A 76 24.61 -7.26 -1.85
CA ALA A 76 23.66 -7.75 -0.87
C ALA A 76 23.29 -6.65 0.14
N ALA A 77 22.50 -5.70 -0.32
CA ALA A 77 22.02 -4.56 0.48
C ALA A 77 20.74 -3.98 -0.13
N ASP A 78 19.87 -3.48 0.71
CA ASP A 78 18.64 -2.78 0.32
C ASP A 78 18.91 -1.64 -0.66
N LYS A 79 18.04 -1.54 -1.68
CA LYS A 79 18.05 -0.45 -2.65
C LYS A 79 16.65 0.16 -2.73
N LYS A 80 16.55 1.49 -2.67
CA LYS A 80 15.24 2.15 -2.67
C LYS A 80 15.23 3.52 -3.33
N ILE A 81 14.04 3.94 -3.72
CA ILE A 81 13.66 5.34 -3.93
C ILE A 81 12.94 5.77 -2.64
N LEU A 82 13.42 6.84 -2.02
CA LEU A 82 12.80 7.45 -0.86
C LEU A 82 12.06 8.71 -1.30
N PHE A 83 10.78 8.79 -0.95
CA PHE A 83 9.98 10.00 -1.01
C PHE A 83 10.05 10.65 0.37
N ASP A 84 10.99 11.58 0.51
CA ASP A 84 11.29 12.29 1.77
C ASP A 84 10.28 13.41 1.94
N GLY A 85 9.27 13.18 2.76
CA GLY A 85 8.16 14.10 3.02
C GLY A 85 8.33 14.84 4.34
N ASN A 86 7.62 15.96 4.50
CA ASN A 86 7.68 16.74 5.74
C ASN A 86 7.07 16.03 6.97
N ALA A 87 5.97 15.28 6.76
CA ALA A 87 5.26 14.60 7.85
C ALA A 87 5.52 13.08 7.85
N GLN A 88 5.62 12.47 6.67
CA GLN A 88 5.79 11.03 6.49
C GLN A 88 6.64 10.76 5.26
N ASP A 89 7.54 9.82 5.38
CA ASP A 89 8.33 9.28 4.28
C ASP A 89 7.63 8.07 3.69
N PHE A 90 7.80 7.87 2.39
CA PHE A 90 7.43 6.62 1.70
C PHE A 90 8.60 6.10 0.89
N HIS A 91 8.64 4.80 0.69
CA HIS A 91 9.68 4.18 -0.13
C HIS A 91 9.10 3.18 -1.13
N ILE A 92 9.84 2.99 -2.20
CA ILE A 92 9.75 1.84 -3.11
C ILE A 92 11.14 1.25 -3.20
N GLY A 93 11.33 -0.02 -2.88
CA GLY A 93 12.67 -0.60 -2.88
C GLY A 93 12.73 -2.10 -2.82
N LEU A 94 13.90 -2.63 -3.16
CA LEU A 94 14.26 -4.04 -3.03
C LEU A 94 14.78 -4.28 -1.61
N ASP A 95 14.09 -5.09 -0.86
CA ASP A 95 14.51 -5.62 0.44
C ASP A 95 15.36 -6.87 0.17
N ASP A 96 16.67 -6.75 0.32
CA ASP A 96 17.64 -7.81 0.05
C ASP A 96 17.46 -9.01 0.98
N SER A 97 16.99 -8.79 2.20
CA SER A 97 16.81 -9.87 3.18
C SER A 97 15.69 -10.84 2.82
N THR A 98 14.74 -10.41 2.01
CA THR A 98 13.56 -11.19 1.59
C THR A 98 13.45 -11.34 0.07
N ASP A 99 14.37 -10.78 -0.70
CA ASP A 99 14.35 -10.71 -2.16
C ASP A 99 13.02 -10.19 -2.72
N SER A 100 12.42 -9.21 -2.03
CA SER A 100 11.09 -8.70 -2.33
C SER A 100 11.11 -7.22 -2.71
N LEU A 101 10.31 -6.83 -3.71
CA LEU A 101 10.06 -5.42 -3.97
C LEU A 101 8.96 -4.94 -3.02
N THR A 102 9.24 -3.91 -2.21
CA THR A 102 8.33 -3.36 -1.21
C THR A 102 7.94 -1.93 -1.52
N ILE A 103 6.68 -1.61 -1.21
CA ILE A 103 6.19 -0.24 -1.09
C ILE A 103 5.74 -0.06 0.36
N GLY A 104 6.25 0.95 1.05
CA GLY A 104 5.97 1.09 2.47
C GLY A 104 6.17 2.48 3.02
N LEU A 105 5.88 2.61 4.32
CA LEU A 105 5.99 3.83 5.10
C LEU A 105 7.36 3.89 5.79
N GLY A 106 7.89 5.11 5.92
CA GLY A 106 9.16 5.40 6.57
C GLY A 106 10.36 5.23 5.65
N SER A 107 11.54 5.46 6.20
CA SER A 107 12.80 5.42 5.46
C SER A 107 13.49 4.05 5.46
N ALA A 108 13.00 3.07 6.23
CA ALA A 108 13.56 1.73 6.32
C ALA A 108 12.71 0.69 5.58
N LEU A 109 13.32 -0.12 4.71
CA LEU A 109 12.65 -1.24 4.03
C LEU A 109 12.27 -2.33 5.04
N GLY A 110 11.21 -3.07 4.73
CA GLY A 110 10.78 -4.23 5.52
C GLY A 110 10.09 -3.93 6.86
N THR A 111 10.12 -2.67 7.35
CA THR A 111 9.57 -2.34 8.68
C THR A 111 8.06 -2.10 8.64
N THR A 112 7.57 -1.31 7.69
CA THR A 112 6.14 -1.00 7.53
C THR A 112 5.78 -1.13 6.06
N SER A 113 5.63 -2.36 5.60
CA SER A 113 5.33 -2.65 4.20
C SER A 113 3.82 -2.60 3.96
N HIS A 114 3.38 -1.71 3.06
CA HIS A 114 1.99 -1.65 2.61
C HIS A 114 1.70 -2.65 1.48
N MET A 115 2.70 -2.89 0.62
CA MET A 115 2.64 -3.86 -0.48
C MET A 115 3.98 -4.55 -0.61
N VAL A 116 3.95 -5.87 -0.78
CA VAL A 116 5.14 -6.71 -0.98
C VAL A 116 4.92 -7.57 -2.23
N LEU A 117 5.81 -7.43 -3.22
CA LEU A 117 5.88 -8.26 -4.41
C LEU A 117 7.04 -9.25 -4.23
N ARG A 118 6.70 -10.52 -4.13
CA ARG A 118 7.69 -11.59 -3.93
C ARG A 118 8.25 -12.09 -5.26
N ASP A 119 9.41 -12.71 -5.23
CA ASP A 119 10.04 -13.40 -6.36
C ASP A 119 9.15 -14.47 -6.99
N SER A 120 8.27 -15.10 -6.19
CA SER A 120 7.25 -16.05 -6.64
C SER A 120 6.11 -15.42 -7.45
N GLY A 121 6.07 -14.08 -7.58
CA GLY A 121 4.98 -13.34 -8.23
C GLY A 121 3.76 -13.10 -7.34
N ILE A 122 3.78 -13.54 -6.08
CA ILE A 122 2.70 -13.29 -5.13
C ILE A 122 2.79 -11.86 -4.60
N ILE A 123 1.64 -11.17 -4.59
CA ILE A 123 1.51 -9.83 -4.00
C ILE A 123 0.73 -9.95 -2.70
N THR A 124 1.28 -9.40 -1.62
CA THR A 124 0.61 -9.30 -0.33
C THR A 124 0.48 -7.85 0.12
N LYS A 125 -0.54 -7.58 0.93
CA LYS A 125 -0.79 -6.29 1.57
C LYS A 125 -0.89 -6.51 3.09
N PRO A 126 0.23 -6.52 3.81
CA PRO A 126 0.27 -6.97 5.21
C PRO A 126 -0.58 -6.15 6.18
N LEU A 127 -0.90 -4.90 5.83
CA LEU A 127 -1.70 -3.98 6.65
C LEU A 127 -3.13 -3.79 6.13
N GLN A 128 -3.58 -4.57 5.15
CA GLN A 128 -4.96 -4.53 4.72
C GLN A 128 -5.82 -5.29 5.73
N SER A 129 -6.86 -4.64 6.23
CA SER A 129 -7.77 -5.18 7.24
C SER A 129 -8.36 -6.52 6.81
N ALA A 130 -8.21 -7.54 7.65
CA ALA A 130 -8.83 -8.86 7.50
C ALA A 130 -8.84 -9.59 8.84
N PHE A 131 -9.97 -10.20 9.19
CA PHE A 131 -10.11 -10.97 10.42
C PHE A 131 -10.95 -12.24 10.25
N LEU A 132 -10.73 -13.19 11.14
CA LEU A 132 -11.57 -14.36 11.36
C LEU A 132 -11.59 -14.65 12.85
N ALA A 133 -12.79 -14.68 13.42
CA ALA A 133 -12.98 -15.01 14.83
C ALA A 133 -14.01 -16.13 15.00
N THR A 134 -13.85 -16.94 16.03
CA THR A 134 -14.72 -18.05 16.41
C THR A 134 -15.07 -17.96 17.90
N PRO A 135 -16.19 -18.55 18.34
CA PRO A 135 -16.44 -18.69 19.77
C PRO A 135 -15.35 -19.52 20.44
N SER A 136 -14.93 -19.15 21.64
CA SER A 136 -13.98 -19.93 22.44
C SER A 136 -14.65 -21.13 23.14
N THR A 137 -15.96 -21.06 23.34
CA THR A 137 -16.80 -22.11 23.93
C THR A 137 -18.17 -22.07 23.31
N ASP A 138 -18.93 -23.18 23.37
CA ASP A 138 -20.34 -23.19 23.02
C ASP A 138 -21.12 -22.16 23.85
N GLN A 139 -22.02 -21.42 23.22
CA GLN A 139 -22.93 -20.49 23.87
C GLN A 139 -24.29 -21.18 24.01
N ASN A 140 -24.56 -21.71 25.18
CA ASN A 140 -25.70 -22.58 25.42
C ASN A 140 -26.93 -21.79 25.88
N ASN A 141 -28.11 -22.25 25.48
CA ASN A 141 -29.39 -21.71 25.89
C ASN A 141 -29.49 -20.20 25.63
N MET A 142 -29.31 -19.80 24.38
CA MET A 142 -29.38 -18.40 23.99
C MET A 142 -30.69 -17.76 24.46
N ASP A 143 -30.60 -16.53 25.00
CA ASP A 143 -31.74 -15.79 25.49
C ASP A 143 -32.77 -15.59 24.37
N ASN A 144 -34.06 -15.94 24.67
CA ASN A 144 -35.17 -15.80 23.74
C ASN A 144 -36.06 -14.57 24.03
N THR A 145 -35.60 -13.67 24.89
CA THR A 145 -36.33 -12.46 25.29
C THR A 145 -35.73 -11.17 24.78
N THR A 146 -34.44 -11.21 24.40
CA THR A 146 -33.69 -10.03 23.95
C THR A 146 -32.79 -10.37 22.77
N ASN A 147 -32.30 -9.34 22.09
CA ASN A 147 -31.19 -9.49 21.14
C ASN A 147 -29.89 -9.81 21.92
N VAL A 148 -29.21 -10.85 21.53
CA VAL A 148 -27.94 -11.27 22.14
C VAL A 148 -26.79 -11.04 21.18
N THR A 149 -25.72 -10.38 21.63
CA THR A 149 -24.47 -10.32 20.87
C THR A 149 -23.79 -11.69 20.89
N VAL A 150 -23.49 -12.24 19.72
CA VAL A 150 -22.75 -13.50 19.63
C VAL A 150 -21.30 -13.26 20.02
N VAL A 151 -20.77 -14.11 20.91
CA VAL A 151 -19.41 -13.96 21.43
C VAL A 151 -18.42 -14.75 20.58
N PHE A 152 -17.44 -14.06 20.02
CA PHE A 152 -16.33 -14.62 19.24
C PHE A 152 -15.02 -14.39 20.00
N GLY A 153 -14.82 -15.16 21.04
CA GLY A 153 -13.71 -14.97 21.99
C GLY A 153 -12.34 -15.56 21.53
N ASN A 154 -12.27 -16.14 20.35
CA ASN A 154 -11.05 -16.70 19.78
C ASN A 154 -10.79 -16.10 18.39
N GLU A 155 -9.78 -15.23 18.32
CA GLU A 155 -9.30 -14.66 17.06
C GLU A 155 -8.37 -15.67 16.38
N VAL A 156 -8.81 -16.23 15.25
CA VAL A 156 -7.97 -17.13 14.43
C VAL A 156 -6.88 -16.31 13.76
N TYR A 157 -7.25 -15.16 13.22
CA TYR A 157 -6.34 -14.09 12.82
C TYR A 157 -7.07 -12.74 12.84
N ASP A 158 -6.30 -11.69 13.11
CA ASP A 158 -6.69 -10.30 12.99
C ASP A 158 -5.49 -9.51 12.46
N GLN A 159 -5.48 -9.25 11.15
CA GLN A 159 -4.29 -8.79 10.44
C GLN A 159 -3.86 -7.37 10.80
N ASN A 160 -4.77 -6.53 11.24
CA ASN A 160 -4.49 -5.13 11.55
C ASN A 160 -4.99 -4.69 12.93
N ALA A 161 -5.32 -5.67 13.79
CA ALA A 161 -5.91 -5.45 15.11
C ALA A 161 -7.22 -4.63 15.07
N ASP A 162 -8.07 -4.92 14.07
CA ASP A 162 -9.34 -4.22 13.85
C ASP A 162 -10.53 -4.93 14.50
N PHE A 163 -10.33 -6.13 15.06
CA PHE A 163 -11.36 -6.92 15.73
C PHE A 163 -11.04 -7.03 17.23
N ALA A 164 -11.94 -6.59 18.07
CA ALA A 164 -11.80 -6.69 19.53
C ALA A 164 -13.19 -6.78 20.20
N SER A 165 -13.30 -7.52 21.30
CA SER A 165 -14.53 -7.60 22.09
C SER A 165 -15.77 -7.95 21.24
N ASN A 166 -15.65 -8.91 20.35
CA ASN A 166 -16.68 -9.39 19.41
C ASN A 166 -17.11 -8.39 18.33
N THR A 167 -16.39 -7.30 18.17
CA THR A 167 -16.72 -6.19 17.28
C THR A 167 -15.54 -5.91 16.33
N PHE A 168 -15.84 -5.83 15.06
CA PHE A 168 -14.95 -5.28 14.05
C PHE A 168 -15.11 -3.76 14.00
N THR A 169 -14.00 -3.04 13.88
CA THR A 169 -13.98 -1.58 13.69
C THR A 169 -13.27 -1.25 12.39
N ALA A 170 -13.94 -0.56 11.48
CA ALA A 170 -13.35 -0.17 10.19
C ALA A 170 -12.20 0.83 10.40
N PRO A 171 -10.96 0.52 9.99
CA PRO A 171 -9.82 1.44 10.16
C PRO A 171 -9.84 2.61 9.18
N VAL A 172 -10.51 2.48 8.04
CA VAL A 172 -10.61 3.49 6.98
C VAL A 172 -11.98 3.43 6.32
N ASP A 173 -12.36 4.50 5.63
CA ASP A 173 -13.55 4.50 4.76
C ASP A 173 -13.36 3.47 3.64
N GLY A 174 -14.38 2.66 3.39
CA GLY A 174 -14.28 1.64 2.35
C GLY A 174 -15.45 0.68 2.25
N LYS A 175 -15.31 -0.27 1.36
CA LYS A 175 -16.25 -1.39 1.21
C LYS A 175 -15.64 -2.63 1.86
N TYR A 176 -16.36 -3.18 2.80
CA TYR A 176 -15.94 -4.36 3.56
C TYR A 176 -16.84 -5.54 3.27
N PHE A 177 -16.24 -6.67 2.94
CA PHE A 177 -16.96 -7.92 3.03
C PHE A 177 -17.05 -8.32 4.51
N LEU A 178 -18.26 -8.57 4.99
CA LEU A 178 -18.55 -9.12 6.31
C LEU A 178 -19.32 -10.41 6.13
N GLY A 179 -18.87 -11.49 6.75
CA GLY A 179 -19.48 -12.80 6.65
C GLY A 179 -19.65 -13.48 8.00
N VAL A 180 -20.81 -14.07 8.24
CA VAL A 180 -21.09 -14.87 9.41
C VAL A 180 -21.56 -16.26 9.02
N SER A 181 -21.05 -17.26 9.71
CA SER A 181 -21.55 -18.64 9.66
C SER A 181 -21.84 -19.07 11.08
N LEU A 182 -23.09 -19.24 11.43
CA LEU A 182 -23.48 -19.80 12.71
C LEU A 182 -23.83 -21.27 12.57
N TYR A 183 -23.40 -22.04 13.53
CA TYR A 183 -23.77 -23.44 13.64
C TYR A 183 -24.70 -23.56 14.87
N LEU A 184 -26.01 -23.46 14.61
CA LEU A 184 -27.05 -23.52 15.63
C LEU A 184 -27.35 -24.97 15.99
N LYS A 185 -27.59 -25.23 17.28
CA LYS A 185 -28.00 -26.53 17.82
C LYS A 185 -29.28 -26.37 18.60
N ASP A 186 -30.02 -27.44 18.69
CA ASP A 186 -31.25 -27.55 19.51
C ASP A 186 -32.28 -26.44 19.20
N ILE A 187 -32.54 -26.26 17.90
CA ILE A 187 -33.53 -25.29 17.38
C ILE A 187 -34.91 -25.61 17.93
N ASP A 188 -35.51 -24.66 18.65
CA ASP A 188 -36.90 -24.77 19.13
C ASP A 188 -37.90 -24.43 18.02
N THR A 189 -38.71 -25.42 17.62
CA THR A 189 -39.78 -25.22 16.64
C THR A 189 -40.97 -24.43 17.16
N ALA A 190 -41.05 -24.19 18.47
CA ALA A 190 -42.05 -23.31 19.08
C ALA A 190 -41.64 -21.83 19.00
N ALA A 191 -40.44 -21.51 18.59
CA ALA A 191 -40.03 -20.14 18.32
C ALA A 191 -40.83 -19.52 17.16
N GLY A 192 -41.21 -18.27 17.27
CA GLY A 192 -41.87 -17.55 16.18
C GLY A 192 -40.98 -17.29 14.99
N TYR A 193 -39.72 -17.00 15.25
CA TYR A 193 -38.64 -16.89 14.24
C TYR A 193 -37.27 -16.84 14.91
N TYR A 194 -36.22 -17.07 14.11
CA TYR A 194 -34.85 -16.72 14.45
C TYR A 194 -34.35 -15.61 13.53
N GLN A 195 -33.60 -14.68 14.07
CA GLN A 195 -32.98 -13.62 13.29
C GLN A 195 -31.48 -13.55 13.61
N ILE A 196 -30.66 -13.65 12.58
CA ILE A 196 -29.24 -13.42 12.64
C ILE A 196 -28.97 -12.08 11.94
N THR A 197 -28.26 -11.18 12.61
CA THR A 197 -28.02 -9.84 12.10
C THR A 197 -26.52 -9.56 12.09
N ILE A 198 -25.99 -9.14 10.94
CA ILE A 198 -24.75 -8.37 10.89
C ILE A 198 -25.17 -6.92 11.15
N ASP A 199 -24.88 -6.46 12.35
CA ASP A 199 -25.24 -5.13 12.85
C ASP A 199 -24.04 -4.21 12.60
N THR A 200 -24.23 -3.19 11.76
CA THR A 200 -23.21 -2.17 11.52
C THR A 200 -23.68 -0.82 12.02
N SER A 201 -22.77 0.10 12.31
CA SER A 201 -23.12 1.47 12.71
C SER A 201 -24.08 2.15 11.75
N ASN A 202 -24.03 1.77 10.45
CA ASN A 202 -24.82 2.40 9.39
C ASN A 202 -26.18 1.73 9.17
N ARG A 203 -26.25 0.41 9.30
CA ARG A 203 -27.50 -0.37 9.09
C ARG A 203 -27.39 -1.81 9.53
N ASP A 204 -28.54 -2.43 9.72
CA ASP A 204 -28.69 -3.85 10.00
C ASP A 204 -28.85 -4.64 8.70
N TYR A 205 -28.11 -5.74 8.58
CA TYR A 205 -28.32 -6.76 7.56
C TYR A 205 -28.74 -8.04 8.25
N PHE A 206 -29.89 -8.60 7.91
CA PHE A 206 -30.41 -9.74 8.66
C PHE A 206 -30.93 -10.86 7.81
N HIS A 207 -30.91 -12.05 8.38
CA HIS A 207 -31.51 -13.28 7.86
C HIS A 207 -32.54 -13.78 8.85
N LEU A 208 -33.77 -14.03 8.36
CA LEU A 208 -34.86 -14.59 9.14
C LEU A 208 -35.05 -16.06 8.81
N ILE A 209 -35.28 -16.86 9.85
CA ILE A 209 -35.61 -18.28 9.76
C ILE A 209 -36.95 -18.49 10.45
N ASP A 210 -37.92 -19.05 9.73
CA ASP A 210 -39.18 -19.58 10.28
C ASP A 210 -38.94 -21.06 10.64
N PRO A 211 -38.93 -21.42 11.94
CA PRO A 211 -38.64 -22.79 12.36
C PRO A 211 -39.83 -23.75 12.25
N ASN A 212 -40.69 -23.58 11.28
CA ASN A 212 -41.92 -24.40 11.07
C ASN A 212 -41.58 -25.84 10.65
N TYR A 213 -40.95 -26.59 11.56
CA TYR A 213 -40.62 -28.01 11.39
C TYR A 213 -41.56 -28.89 12.26
N SER A 214 -41.59 -30.18 11.98
CA SER A 214 -42.43 -31.14 12.72
C SER A 214 -41.87 -31.51 14.10
N ALA A 215 -40.59 -31.23 14.36
CA ALA A 215 -39.90 -31.46 15.62
C ALA A 215 -38.66 -30.55 15.68
N ASP A 216 -38.15 -30.31 16.89
CA ASP A 216 -36.94 -29.58 17.13
C ASP A 216 -35.75 -30.17 16.34
N LEU A 217 -34.91 -29.28 15.82
CA LEU A 217 -33.75 -29.67 15.02
C LEU A 217 -32.48 -29.68 15.85
N ASN A 218 -31.75 -30.79 15.80
CA ASN A 218 -30.47 -30.87 16.49
C ASN A 218 -29.41 -29.92 15.90
N TYR A 219 -29.48 -29.62 14.60
CA TYR A 219 -28.48 -28.79 13.92
C TYR A 219 -29.09 -27.95 12.81
N TYR A 220 -28.69 -26.69 12.72
CA TYR A 220 -29.09 -25.79 11.65
C TYR A 220 -27.97 -24.78 11.32
N PRO A 221 -27.27 -24.93 10.19
CA PRO A 221 -26.26 -23.98 9.78
C PRO A 221 -26.88 -22.74 9.12
N VAL A 222 -26.43 -21.55 9.51
CA VAL A 222 -26.83 -20.27 8.91
C VAL A 222 -25.59 -19.59 8.36
N ASN A 223 -25.63 -19.24 7.07
CA ASN A 223 -24.57 -18.51 6.43
C ASN A 223 -25.11 -17.22 5.83
N MET A 224 -24.42 -16.12 6.09
CA MET A 224 -24.82 -14.81 5.61
C MET A 224 -23.55 -14.01 5.29
N GLY A 225 -23.57 -13.22 4.22
CA GLY A 225 -22.50 -12.32 3.86
C GLY A 225 -23.05 -11.07 3.20
N VAL A 226 -22.37 -9.96 3.39
CA VAL A 226 -22.70 -8.65 2.84
C VAL A 226 -21.44 -7.89 2.45
N VAL A 227 -21.56 -7.01 1.47
CA VAL A 227 -20.60 -5.95 1.23
C VAL A 227 -21.16 -4.67 1.86
N ALA A 228 -20.61 -4.28 2.98
CA ALA A 228 -21.03 -3.11 3.74
C ALA A 228 -20.20 -1.88 3.33
N ASP A 229 -20.86 -0.74 3.28
CA ASP A 229 -20.22 0.58 3.18
C ASP A 229 -19.96 1.06 4.61
N MET A 230 -18.70 1.28 4.97
CA MET A 230 -18.30 1.67 6.31
C MET A 230 -17.34 2.85 6.24
N ASP A 231 -17.56 3.83 7.09
CA ASP A 231 -16.63 4.92 7.32
C ASP A 231 -15.58 4.51 8.39
N ALA A 232 -14.49 5.23 8.48
CA ALA A 232 -13.49 5.00 9.53
C ALA A 232 -14.14 5.10 10.93
N SER A 233 -13.89 4.10 11.78
CA SER A 233 -14.46 3.92 13.11
C SER A 233 -15.89 3.36 13.15
N ASP A 234 -16.51 3.08 12.01
CA ASP A 234 -17.75 2.29 12.00
C ASP A 234 -17.49 0.89 12.55
N THR A 235 -18.51 0.34 13.20
CA THR A 235 -18.41 -0.96 13.84
C THR A 235 -19.33 -1.99 13.19
N ALA A 236 -18.96 -3.27 13.33
CA ALA A 236 -19.80 -4.40 12.94
C ALA A 236 -19.68 -5.54 13.95
N PHE A 237 -20.81 -6.12 14.33
CA PHE A 237 -20.88 -7.29 15.21
C PHE A 237 -22.08 -8.17 14.84
N ILE A 238 -22.20 -9.33 15.46
CA ILE A 238 -23.27 -10.27 15.17
C ILE A 238 -24.28 -10.29 16.31
N ARG A 239 -25.55 -10.10 15.96
CA ARG A 239 -26.67 -10.31 16.88
C ARG A 239 -27.43 -11.58 16.51
N PHE A 240 -27.84 -12.28 17.53
CA PHE A 240 -28.79 -13.40 17.48
C PHE A 240 -30.07 -12.98 18.21
N ASN A 241 -31.20 -13.32 17.63
CA ASN A 241 -32.51 -13.18 18.26
C ASN A 241 -33.35 -14.44 18.01
N GLN A 242 -33.94 -14.96 19.07
CA GLN A 242 -35.00 -15.95 19.02
C GLN A 242 -36.28 -15.29 19.52
N SER A 243 -37.34 -15.35 18.72
CA SER A 243 -38.64 -14.78 19.13
C SER A 243 -39.49 -15.87 19.74
N SER A 244 -39.71 -15.78 21.06
CA SER A 244 -40.52 -16.75 21.84
C SER A 244 -39.96 -18.18 21.88
N GLY A 245 -40.75 -19.14 22.34
CA GLY A 245 -40.32 -20.52 22.54
C GLY A 245 -39.49 -20.71 23.81
N SER A 246 -38.65 -21.73 23.86
CA SER A 246 -37.74 -22.05 24.97
C SER A 246 -36.34 -21.58 24.68
N ALA A 247 -35.62 -21.04 25.65
CA ALA A 247 -34.21 -20.71 25.55
C ALA A 247 -33.36 -22.00 25.58
N GLN A 248 -33.38 -22.74 24.50
CA GLN A 248 -32.64 -24.02 24.34
C GLN A 248 -31.64 -24.01 23.21
N THR A 249 -31.73 -23.04 22.30
CA THR A 249 -30.85 -22.97 21.14
C THR A 249 -29.43 -22.60 21.56
N ASP A 250 -28.46 -23.38 21.06
CA ASP A 250 -27.05 -23.17 21.29
C ASP A 250 -26.35 -22.64 20.02
N ILE A 251 -25.28 -21.87 20.21
CA ILE A 251 -24.32 -21.53 19.14
C ILE A 251 -23.01 -22.27 19.42
N ASN A 252 -22.65 -23.14 18.49
CA ASN A 252 -21.49 -24.00 18.62
C ASN A 252 -20.16 -23.26 18.30
N THR A 253 -19.04 -23.77 18.80
CA THR A 253 -17.68 -23.26 18.55
C THR A 253 -17.26 -23.28 17.08
N ASP A 254 -17.94 -24.05 16.21
CA ASP A 254 -17.71 -24.03 14.75
C ASP A 254 -18.26 -22.78 14.06
N ALA A 255 -19.01 -21.93 14.80
CA ALA A 255 -19.45 -20.63 14.30
C ALA A 255 -18.27 -19.72 14.01
N ARG A 256 -18.44 -18.80 13.06
CA ARG A 256 -17.37 -17.86 12.68
C ARG A 256 -17.94 -16.53 12.21
N PHE A 257 -17.21 -15.47 12.55
CA PHE A 257 -17.39 -14.13 11.99
C PHE A 257 -16.09 -13.71 11.32
N MET A 258 -16.20 -13.18 10.13
CA MET A 258 -15.04 -12.83 9.32
C MET A 258 -15.31 -11.57 8.51
N GLY A 259 -14.26 -10.88 8.15
CA GLY A 259 -14.36 -9.74 7.25
C GLY A 259 -13.02 -9.33 6.68
N TYR A 260 -13.07 -8.55 5.62
CA TYR A 260 -11.89 -7.95 5.00
C TYR A 260 -12.26 -6.73 4.15
N LEU A 261 -11.31 -5.81 4.02
CA LEU A 261 -11.43 -4.64 3.16
C LEU A 261 -11.33 -5.06 1.68
N LEU A 262 -12.33 -4.65 0.89
CA LEU A 262 -12.32 -4.84 -0.57
C LEU A 262 -11.57 -3.72 -1.30
N GLY A 263 -11.75 -2.47 -0.85
CA GLY A 263 -11.15 -1.27 -1.46
C GLY A 263 -11.93 0.00 -1.15
#